data_32dc1678f4bb90ec7dcf00333a6ef28c
#
_entry.id   32dc1678f4bb90ec7dcf00333a6ef28c
#
_cell.length_a   1.000
_cell.length_b   1.000
_cell.length_c   1.000
_cell.angle_alpha   90.00
_cell.angle_beta   90.00
_cell.angle_gamma   90.00
#
_symmetry.space_group_name_H-M   'P 1'
#
loop_
_entity.id
_entity.type
_entity.pdbx_description
1 polymer ?
#
loop_
_entity_poly.entity_id
_entity_poly.type
_entity_poly.pdbx_seq_one_letter_code
_entity_poly.pdbx_strand_id
1 'polypeptide(L)'
;MIKKSLVAISFLFLGFNSLIANEAKAPNEAPGLPVQTFTITKQNNTTNKTYPTILKAYEQVDVIARVSGILKEKHFKEGDFVKKGTLLYKIEPDTYLANLNMKKAEYTKAKKDYERAKSLIATKSISPQSFDDYTYQYESSKAALDEAQISLNYTTVTAPIDGIVGIKQHDIGDLVGSSSNNSLLVTITNTNPIHAEFSLPKDDMNKYLSQIKDKSAKIKLIIDGKTYENGEIDYIAPVIDTNTDTLLLRAKFENANSELIVGNFTKIEISNLSLGDVFVVPENAVLKTAQATIVFVVDENNIAKPRPVVTGDLVKEGMVIKSGLKPNEQIVTSNFAKLRPDTKVQIVNKEK
;
A
#
# COMPACT_ATOMS: atom_id res chain seq x y z
N MET A 1 52.58 47.98 78.93
CA MET A 1 54.03 47.87 79.34
C MET A 1 54.85 47.79 78.09
N ILE A 2 55.66 48.78 77.90
CA ILE A 2 57.06 48.80 77.47
C ILE A 2 57.27 48.51 76.00
N LYS A 3 57.50 49.49 75.23
CA LYS A 3 58.63 50.36 74.88
C LYS A 3 59.45 49.87 73.74
N LYS A 4 59.54 50.71 72.70
CA LYS A 4 60.74 51.34 72.11
C LYS A 4 61.54 50.47 71.14
N SER A 5 62.17 50.89 70.07
CA SER A 5 62.71 52.19 69.61
C SER A 5 63.18 52.05 68.19
N LEU A 6 62.91 52.96 67.31
CA LEU A 6 63.82 53.84 66.55
C LEU A 6 65.17 53.21 66.10
N VAL A 7 65.46 53.26 64.76
CA VAL A 7 66.58 54.08 64.21
C VAL A 7 66.42 54.24 62.70
N ALA A 8 66.49 55.46 62.22
CA ALA A 8 66.56 55.85 60.80
C ALA A 8 68.03 55.82 60.39
N ILE A 9 68.29 55.51 59.13
CA ILE A 9 69.45 56.03 58.38
C ILE A 9 69.03 56.24 56.92
N SER A 10 69.14 57.46 56.49
CA SER A 10 69.03 58.04 55.15
C SER A 10 70.27 57.67 54.34
N PHE A 11 70.07 57.26 53.06
CA PHE A 11 71.09 57.57 52.03
C PHE A 11 70.41 57.82 50.69
N LEU A 12 70.66 58.95 50.21
CA LEU A 12 70.33 59.58 48.90
C LEU A 12 71.19 58.98 47.80
N PHE A 13 70.63 58.49 46.68
CA PHE A 13 71.30 58.50 45.42
C PHE A 13 70.31 58.66 44.22
N LEU A 14 70.64 59.72 43.51
CA LEU A 14 70.00 60.02 42.21
C LEU A 14 70.38 59.00 41.15
N GLY A 15 69.48 58.73 40.21
CA GLY A 15 69.94 58.28 38.90
C GLY A 15 68.92 57.59 38.05
N PHE A 16 68.46 58.30 37.04
CA PHE A 16 68.10 57.90 35.72
C PHE A 16 66.75 57.27 35.44
N ASN A 17 65.88 58.05 34.82
CA ASN A 17 64.73 57.67 34.01
C ASN A 17 65.13 56.73 32.90
N SER A 18 64.38 55.62 32.77
CA SER A 18 64.06 55.02 31.48
C SER A 18 62.61 54.59 31.50
N LEU A 19 61.75 55.32 30.82
CA LEU A 19 60.42 54.95 30.45
C LEU A 19 60.55 53.70 29.52
N ILE A 20 60.19 52.52 30.00
CA ILE A 20 59.84 51.39 29.14
C ILE A 20 58.31 51.33 29.17
N ALA A 21 57.71 51.81 28.12
CA ALA A 21 56.31 51.60 27.79
C ALA A 21 56.11 50.08 27.67
N ASN A 22 55.49 49.52 28.67
CA ASN A 22 55.00 48.14 28.59
C ASN A 22 53.74 48.17 27.75
N GLU A 23 53.87 47.92 26.43
CA GLU A 23 52.71 47.59 25.60
C GLU A 23 52.03 46.40 26.25
N ALA A 24 50.86 46.64 26.82
CA ALA A 24 49.96 45.59 27.23
C ALA A 24 49.54 44.79 25.98
N LYS A 25 50.21 43.66 25.75
CA LYS A 25 49.79 42.68 24.74
C LYS A 25 48.35 42.28 25.07
N ALA A 26 47.44 42.66 24.18
CA ALA A 26 46.06 42.20 24.22
C ALA A 26 46.05 40.67 24.49
N PRO A 27 45.10 40.14 25.29
CA PRO A 27 45.06 38.72 25.56
C PRO A 27 44.91 37.97 24.25
N ASN A 28 45.89 37.13 23.96
CA ASN A 28 45.88 36.24 22.82
C ASN A 28 44.65 35.32 23.01
N GLU A 29 43.52 35.66 22.39
CA GLU A 29 42.35 34.80 22.44
C GLU A 29 42.75 33.41 21.96
N ALA A 30 42.51 32.38 22.79
CA ALA A 30 42.81 31.03 22.44
C ALA A 30 42.14 30.68 21.06
N PRO A 31 42.88 30.07 20.16
CA PRO A 31 42.31 29.71 18.84
C PRO A 31 41.03 28.89 19.05
N GLY A 32 39.95 29.30 18.37
CA GLY A 32 38.67 28.59 18.45
C GLY A 32 38.82 27.11 18.08
N LEU A 33 37.95 26.25 18.61
CA LEU A 33 37.93 24.84 18.26
C LEU A 33 37.71 24.67 16.76
N PRO A 34 38.61 24.00 16.01
CA PRO A 34 38.39 23.80 14.55
C PRO A 34 37.21 22.89 14.34
N VAL A 35 36.23 23.35 13.56
CA VAL A 35 35.02 22.61 13.21
C VAL A 35 34.71 22.74 11.73
N GLN A 36 34.09 21.72 11.14
CA GLN A 36 33.46 21.80 9.84
C GLN A 36 32.03 22.25 10.02
N THR A 37 31.51 23.03 9.09
CA THR A 37 30.14 23.52 9.10
C THR A 37 29.42 23.14 7.80
N PHE A 38 28.11 23.04 7.89
CA PHE A 38 27.20 22.86 6.78
C PHE A 38 26.20 24.02 6.77
N THR A 39 26.07 24.68 5.64
CA THR A 39 25.11 25.78 5.46
C THR A 39 23.75 25.20 5.10
N ILE A 40 22.73 25.56 5.88
CA ILE A 40 21.39 25.05 5.74
C ILE A 40 20.66 25.75 4.62
N THR A 41 20.20 25.00 3.62
CA THR A 41 19.32 25.50 2.57
C THR A 41 18.07 24.64 2.52
N LYS A 42 16.93 25.24 2.15
CA LYS A 42 15.74 24.48 1.80
C LYS A 42 15.94 23.79 0.46
N GLN A 43 15.60 22.53 0.42
CA GLN A 43 15.68 21.71 -0.79
C GLN A 43 14.39 20.91 -0.94
N ASN A 44 13.91 20.80 -2.19
CA ASN A 44 12.86 19.87 -2.49
C ASN A 44 13.42 18.45 -2.40
N ASN A 45 12.87 17.65 -1.53
CA ASN A 45 13.34 16.29 -1.28
C ASN A 45 12.21 15.28 -1.30
N THR A 46 12.55 14.02 -1.51
CA THR A 46 11.59 12.92 -1.54
C THR A 46 11.93 11.86 -0.49
N THR A 47 10.92 11.12 -0.07
CA THR A 47 11.08 9.99 0.84
C THR A 47 10.41 8.74 0.28
N ASN A 48 10.78 7.59 0.82
CA ASN A 48 10.14 6.32 0.55
C ASN A 48 9.46 5.84 1.83
N LYS A 49 8.29 5.23 1.69
CA LYS A 49 7.54 4.63 2.78
C LYS A 49 7.26 3.17 2.46
N THR A 50 7.40 2.32 3.46
CA THR A 50 7.20 0.87 3.32
C THR A 50 6.11 0.41 4.26
N TYR A 51 5.15 -0.34 3.73
CA TYR A 51 4.02 -0.88 4.49
C TYR A 51 3.95 -2.39 4.34
N PRO A 52 3.51 -3.11 5.39
CA PRO A 52 3.21 -4.53 5.25
C PRO A 52 2.02 -4.73 4.31
N THR A 53 2.07 -5.75 3.48
CA THR A 53 1.02 -6.09 2.53
C THR A 53 0.83 -7.59 2.43
N ILE A 54 -0.37 -8.01 2.10
CA ILE A 54 -0.71 -9.39 1.75
C ILE A 54 -1.12 -9.46 0.28
N LEU A 55 -0.61 -10.46 -0.43
CA LEU A 55 -0.97 -10.71 -1.81
C LEU A 55 -2.30 -11.45 -1.88
N LYS A 56 -3.23 -10.94 -2.69
CA LYS A 56 -4.54 -11.55 -2.95
C LYS A 56 -4.74 -11.82 -4.42
N ALA A 57 -5.57 -12.80 -4.72
CA ALA A 57 -6.00 -13.06 -6.09
C ALA A 57 -6.68 -11.82 -6.68
N TYR A 58 -6.52 -11.63 -7.99
CA TYR A 58 -7.32 -10.66 -8.74
C TYR A 58 -8.80 -11.02 -8.69
N GLU A 59 -9.10 -12.28 -8.99
CA GLU A 59 -10.43 -12.87 -8.87
C GLU A 59 -10.30 -14.30 -8.34
N GLN A 60 -11.24 -14.70 -7.50
CA GLN A 60 -11.37 -16.07 -7.02
C GLN A 60 -12.84 -16.44 -7.00
N VAL A 61 -13.19 -17.54 -7.63
CA VAL A 61 -14.56 -18.00 -7.76
C VAL A 61 -14.67 -19.48 -7.42
N ASP A 62 -15.60 -19.79 -6.55
CA ASP A 62 -16.00 -21.15 -6.24
C ASP A 62 -17.00 -21.63 -7.27
N VAL A 63 -16.62 -22.64 -8.02
CA VAL A 63 -17.47 -23.30 -9.01
C VAL A 63 -18.33 -24.34 -8.29
N ILE A 64 -19.63 -24.12 -8.30
CA ILE A 64 -20.60 -24.95 -7.59
C ILE A 64 -21.51 -25.71 -8.57
N ALA A 65 -21.92 -26.91 -8.19
CA ALA A 65 -23.00 -27.64 -8.86
C ALA A 65 -24.33 -26.92 -8.60
N ARG A 66 -25.02 -26.49 -9.66
CA ARG A 66 -26.32 -25.78 -9.59
C ARG A 66 -27.52 -26.72 -9.69
N VAL A 67 -27.26 -27.96 -10.03
CA VAL A 67 -28.26 -29.05 -10.14
C VAL A 67 -27.71 -30.30 -9.47
N SER A 68 -28.60 -31.16 -8.98
CA SER A 68 -28.21 -32.41 -8.32
C SER A 68 -28.02 -33.53 -9.34
N GLY A 69 -26.96 -34.33 -9.20
CA GLY A 69 -26.71 -35.47 -10.04
C GLY A 69 -25.32 -36.07 -9.84
N ILE A 70 -25.08 -37.20 -10.52
CA ILE A 70 -23.78 -37.89 -10.46
C ILE A 70 -22.78 -37.20 -11.38
N LEU A 71 -21.55 -36.93 -10.87
CA LEU A 71 -20.44 -36.48 -11.72
C LEU A 71 -20.01 -37.57 -12.71
N LYS A 72 -20.17 -37.34 -14.00
CA LYS A 72 -19.81 -38.30 -15.05
C LYS A 72 -18.44 -38.08 -15.63
N GLU A 73 -18.05 -36.82 -15.83
CA GLU A 73 -16.81 -36.48 -16.52
C GLU A 73 -16.13 -35.27 -15.85
N LYS A 74 -14.78 -35.29 -15.89
CA LYS A 74 -13.90 -34.16 -15.49
C LYS A 74 -12.94 -33.88 -16.64
N HIS A 75 -12.83 -32.61 -17.07
CA HIS A 75 -12.10 -32.19 -18.27
C HIS A 75 -10.92 -31.26 -17.99
N PHE A 76 -10.35 -31.28 -16.81
CA PHE A 76 -9.17 -30.49 -16.44
C PHE A 76 -8.21 -31.30 -15.58
N LYS A 77 -6.97 -30.82 -15.45
CA LYS A 77 -6.04 -31.24 -14.39
C LYS A 77 -5.95 -30.14 -13.35
N GLU A 78 -5.77 -30.53 -12.11
CA GLU A 78 -5.54 -29.60 -10.99
C GLU A 78 -4.23 -28.84 -11.25
N GLY A 79 -4.27 -27.51 -11.08
CA GLY A 79 -3.16 -26.63 -11.41
C GLY A 79 -3.12 -26.11 -12.85
N ASP A 80 -3.95 -26.64 -13.76
CA ASP A 80 -4.02 -26.13 -15.13
C ASP A 80 -4.65 -24.74 -15.19
N PHE A 81 -4.17 -23.94 -16.13
CA PHE A 81 -4.84 -22.68 -16.48
C PHE A 81 -6.00 -22.95 -17.43
N VAL A 82 -7.17 -22.41 -17.11
CA VAL A 82 -8.38 -22.51 -17.94
C VAL A 82 -8.89 -21.13 -18.31
N LYS A 83 -9.50 -21.06 -19.50
CA LYS A 83 -10.19 -19.86 -19.96
C LYS A 83 -11.66 -19.91 -19.55
N LYS A 84 -12.27 -18.76 -19.35
CA LYS A 84 -13.72 -18.61 -19.17
C LYS A 84 -14.48 -19.37 -20.26
N GLY A 85 -15.48 -20.18 -19.84
CA GLY A 85 -16.27 -21.03 -20.74
C GLY A 85 -15.67 -22.41 -21.02
N THR A 86 -14.43 -22.71 -20.56
CA THR A 86 -13.84 -24.04 -20.66
C THR A 86 -14.69 -25.05 -19.88
N LEU A 87 -15.01 -26.19 -20.51
CA LEU A 87 -15.74 -27.28 -19.87
C LEU A 87 -14.88 -27.86 -18.70
N LEU A 88 -15.47 -27.93 -17.50
CA LEU A 88 -14.82 -28.48 -16.32
C LEU A 88 -15.40 -29.84 -15.93
N TYR A 89 -16.71 -29.91 -15.81
CA TYR A 89 -17.42 -31.14 -15.41
C TYR A 89 -18.69 -31.36 -16.20
N LYS A 90 -19.08 -32.63 -16.31
CA LYS A 90 -20.44 -33.01 -16.70
C LYS A 90 -21.12 -33.76 -15.56
N ILE A 91 -22.30 -33.29 -15.21
CA ILE A 91 -23.26 -33.95 -14.32
C ILE A 91 -24.19 -34.79 -15.19
N GLU A 92 -24.67 -35.91 -14.67
CA GLU A 92 -25.58 -36.82 -15.40
C GLU A 92 -26.80 -36.08 -15.97
N PRO A 93 -26.97 -36.00 -17.31
CA PRO A 93 -27.99 -35.15 -17.90
C PRO A 93 -29.31 -35.88 -18.16
N ASP A 94 -29.37 -37.22 -18.00
CA ASP A 94 -30.44 -38.07 -18.57
C ASP A 94 -31.84 -37.67 -18.03
N THR A 95 -31.97 -37.43 -16.73
CA THR A 95 -33.24 -36.99 -16.12
C THR A 95 -33.65 -35.59 -16.54
N TYR A 96 -32.71 -34.70 -16.74
CA TYR A 96 -32.93 -33.31 -17.18
C TYR A 96 -33.32 -33.30 -18.68
N LEU A 97 -32.69 -34.15 -19.51
CA LEU A 97 -33.02 -34.29 -20.88
C LEU A 97 -34.45 -34.88 -21.08
N ALA A 98 -34.81 -35.90 -20.29
CA ALA A 98 -36.15 -36.47 -20.30
C ALA A 98 -37.20 -35.42 -19.90
N ASN A 99 -36.95 -34.63 -18.84
CA ASN A 99 -37.82 -33.52 -18.42
C ASN A 99 -37.96 -32.46 -19.52
N LEU A 100 -36.86 -32.04 -20.14
CA LEU A 100 -36.87 -31.10 -21.28
C LEU A 100 -37.75 -31.59 -22.39
N ASN A 101 -37.63 -32.86 -22.79
CA ASN A 101 -38.44 -33.44 -23.86
C ASN A 101 -39.92 -33.45 -23.51
N MET A 102 -40.28 -33.75 -22.26
CA MET A 102 -41.64 -33.67 -21.76
C MET A 102 -42.22 -32.26 -21.88
N LYS A 103 -41.48 -31.25 -21.36
CA LYS A 103 -41.88 -29.83 -21.40
C LYS A 103 -41.99 -29.30 -22.82
N LYS A 104 -41.12 -29.77 -23.72
CA LYS A 104 -41.17 -29.44 -25.14
C LYS A 104 -42.44 -29.96 -25.81
N ALA A 105 -42.89 -31.16 -25.45
CA ALA A 105 -44.13 -31.72 -25.95
C ALA A 105 -45.37 -30.94 -25.44
N GLU A 106 -45.40 -30.58 -24.14
CA GLU A 106 -46.43 -29.74 -23.53
C GLU A 106 -46.52 -28.38 -24.23
N TYR A 107 -45.39 -27.67 -24.40
CA TYR A 107 -45.31 -26.40 -25.11
C TYR A 107 -45.79 -26.52 -26.55
N THR A 108 -45.38 -27.56 -27.26
CA THR A 108 -45.75 -27.77 -28.66
C THR A 108 -47.28 -27.94 -28.79
N LYS A 109 -47.92 -28.66 -27.87
CA LYS A 109 -49.37 -28.80 -27.83
C LYS A 109 -50.03 -27.45 -27.55
N ALA A 110 -49.63 -26.77 -26.45
CA ALA A 110 -50.22 -25.49 -26.03
C ALA A 110 -50.08 -24.40 -27.11
N LYS A 111 -48.95 -24.37 -27.84
CA LYS A 111 -48.73 -23.47 -28.98
C LYS A 111 -49.74 -23.70 -30.10
N LYS A 112 -49.97 -24.97 -30.49
CA LYS A 112 -50.95 -25.28 -31.53
C LYS A 112 -52.37 -24.93 -31.12
N ASP A 113 -52.74 -25.14 -29.84
CA ASP A 113 -54.07 -24.82 -29.31
C ASP A 113 -54.27 -23.30 -29.28
N TYR A 114 -53.25 -22.52 -28.85
CA TYR A 114 -53.25 -21.04 -28.88
C TYR A 114 -53.38 -20.51 -30.33
N GLU A 115 -52.58 -21.02 -31.30
CA GLU A 115 -52.65 -20.59 -32.71
C GLU A 115 -54.04 -20.85 -33.29
N ARG A 116 -54.67 -21.99 -32.94
CA ARG A 116 -56.08 -22.30 -33.33
C ARG A 116 -57.06 -21.33 -32.68
N ALA A 117 -56.93 -21.13 -31.35
CA ALA A 117 -57.76 -20.18 -30.60
C ALA A 117 -57.66 -18.76 -31.16
N LYS A 118 -56.45 -18.31 -31.53
CA LYS A 118 -56.20 -17.03 -32.20
C LYS A 118 -56.99 -16.85 -33.50
N SER A 119 -57.11 -17.92 -34.27
CA SER A 119 -57.92 -17.90 -35.49
C SER A 119 -59.44 -17.86 -35.19
N LEU A 120 -59.88 -18.60 -34.17
CA LEU A 120 -61.28 -18.70 -33.78
C LEU A 120 -61.80 -17.37 -33.09
N ILE A 121 -60.96 -16.71 -32.31
CA ILE A 121 -61.36 -15.40 -31.70
C ILE A 121 -61.54 -14.31 -32.76
N ALA A 122 -60.70 -14.33 -33.84
CA ALA A 122 -60.83 -13.40 -34.93
C ALA A 122 -62.18 -13.52 -35.68
N THR A 123 -62.73 -14.76 -35.72
CA THR A 123 -64.08 -15.05 -36.29
C THR A 123 -65.18 -15.02 -35.26
N LYS A 124 -64.91 -14.59 -34.01
CA LYS A 124 -65.88 -14.58 -32.89
C LYS A 124 -66.46 -15.98 -32.56
N SER A 125 -65.75 -17.03 -32.85
CA SER A 125 -66.17 -18.41 -32.65
C SER A 125 -65.87 -18.97 -31.27
N ILE A 126 -65.10 -18.21 -30.44
CA ILE A 126 -64.86 -18.51 -29.03
C ILE A 126 -65.01 -17.24 -28.19
N SER A 127 -65.17 -17.41 -26.86
CA SER A 127 -65.27 -16.26 -25.96
C SER A 127 -63.86 -15.65 -25.68
N PRO A 128 -63.78 -14.37 -25.31
CA PRO A 128 -62.54 -13.72 -24.86
C PRO A 128 -61.89 -14.50 -23.71
N GLN A 129 -62.68 -14.95 -22.73
CA GLN A 129 -62.16 -15.75 -21.60
C GLN A 129 -61.51 -17.05 -22.08
N SER A 130 -62.13 -17.79 -23.02
CA SER A 130 -61.52 -19.01 -23.57
C SER A 130 -60.22 -18.70 -24.30
N PHE A 131 -60.11 -17.55 -24.98
CA PHE A 131 -58.86 -17.14 -25.61
C PHE A 131 -57.75 -16.83 -24.57
N ASP A 132 -58.12 -16.14 -23.49
CA ASP A 132 -57.22 -15.83 -22.38
C ASP A 132 -56.69 -17.15 -21.74
N ASP A 133 -57.54 -18.14 -21.54
CA ASP A 133 -57.11 -19.48 -21.04
C ASP A 133 -56.09 -20.15 -21.93
N TYR A 134 -56.26 -20.16 -23.26
CA TYR A 134 -55.28 -20.67 -24.21
C TYR A 134 -54.02 -19.87 -24.24
N THR A 135 -54.10 -18.54 -24.08
CA THR A 135 -52.92 -17.67 -24.00
C THR A 135 -52.10 -17.98 -22.72
N TYR A 136 -52.78 -18.08 -21.58
CA TYR A 136 -52.14 -18.46 -20.30
C TYR A 136 -51.44 -19.84 -20.43
N GLN A 137 -52.10 -20.85 -21.01
CA GLN A 137 -51.53 -22.18 -21.15
C GLN A 137 -50.29 -22.20 -22.07
N TYR A 138 -50.31 -21.39 -23.13
CA TYR A 138 -49.17 -21.23 -24.03
C TYR A 138 -47.99 -20.56 -23.31
N GLU A 139 -48.22 -19.45 -22.61
CA GLU A 139 -47.17 -18.73 -21.93
C GLU A 139 -46.58 -19.53 -20.74
N SER A 140 -47.44 -20.20 -19.95
CA SER A 140 -47.02 -21.07 -18.86
C SER A 140 -46.16 -22.24 -19.32
N SER A 141 -46.60 -22.94 -20.43
CA SER A 141 -45.82 -24.05 -20.97
C SER A 141 -44.50 -23.59 -21.57
N LYS A 142 -44.44 -22.37 -22.14
CA LYS A 142 -43.19 -21.80 -22.64
C LYS A 142 -42.22 -21.54 -21.49
N ALA A 143 -42.67 -20.94 -20.37
CA ALA A 143 -41.84 -20.71 -19.19
C ALA A 143 -41.31 -22.04 -18.61
N ALA A 144 -42.16 -23.07 -18.54
CA ALA A 144 -41.75 -24.40 -18.08
C ALA A 144 -40.71 -25.09 -19.00
N LEU A 145 -40.81 -24.88 -20.29
CA LEU A 145 -39.80 -25.35 -21.24
C LEU A 145 -38.46 -24.65 -21.06
N ASP A 146 -38.49 -23.33 -20.90
CA ASP A 146 -37.28 -22.51 -20.67
C ASP A 146 -36.58 -22.91 -19.36
N GLU A 147 -37.33 -23.15 -18.29
CA GLU A 147 -36.81 -23.66 -17.00
C GLU A 147 -36.14 -25.03 -17.17
N ALA A 148 -36.77 -25.97 -17.88
CA ALA A 148 -36.18 -27.28 -18.11
C ALA A 148 -34.88 -27.19 -18.94
N GLN A 149 -34.83 -26.28 -19.91
CA GLN A 149 -33.61 -26.02 -20.70
C GLN A 149 -32.50 -25.46 -19.86
N ILE A 150 -32.78 -24.50 -18.94
CA ILE A 150 -31.81 -23.94 -18.01
C ILE A 150 -31.27 -25.03 -17.09
N SER A 151 -32.13 -25.89 -16.56
CA SER A 151 -31.73 -26.99 -15.70
C SER A 151 -30.81 -28.00 -16.43
N LEU A 152 -31.09 -28.32 -17.67
CA LEU A 152 -30.20 -29.14 -18.48
C LEU A 152 -28.85 -28.45 -18.73
N ASN A 153 -28.84 -27.16 -19.03
CA ASN A 153 -27.60 -26.42 -19.25
C ASN A 153 -26.70 -26.45 -18.00
N TYR A 154 -27.26 -26.45 -16.81
CA TYR A 154 -26.50 -26.54 -15.56
C TYR A 154 -25.84 -27.91 -15.33
N THR A 155 -26.19 -28.95 -16.06
CA THR A 155 -25.45 -30.23 -16.03
C THR A 155 -24.08 -30.14 -16.71
N THR A 156 -23.85 -29.08 -17.49
CA THR A 156 -22.56 -28.75 -18.12
C THR A 156 -21.92 -27.64 -17.37
N VAL A 157 -20.93 -27.94 -16.52
CA VAL A 157 -20.24 -26.98 -15.67
C VAL A 157 -19.02 -26.42 -16.38
N THR A 158 -19.00 -25.11 -16.58
CA THR A 158 -17.90 -24.39 -17.26
C THR A 158 -17.22 -23.39 -16.33
N ALA A 159 -15.99 -23.02 -16.66
CA ALA A 159 -15.23 -22.00 -15.93
C ALA A 159 -15.91 -20.62 -16.04
N PRO A 160 -16.23 -19.95 -14.92
CA PRO A 160 -16.85 -18.62 -14.93
C PRO A 160 -15.86 -17.49 -15.21
N ILE A 161 -14.57 -17.70 -14.90
CA ILE A 161 -13.45 -16.76 -15.09
C ILE A 161 -12.25 -17.46 -15.70
N ASP A 162 -11.28 -16.68 -16.17
CA ASP A 162 -9.94 -17.17 -16.49
C ASP A 162 -9.16 -17.41 -15.19
N GLY A 163 -8.34 -18.47 -15.11
CA GLY A 163 -7.53 -18.70 -13.93
C GLY A 163 -7.00 -20.11 -13.79
N ILE A 164 -6.32 -20.36 -12.68
CA ILE A 164 -5.76 -21.67 -12.32
C ILE A 164 -6.82 -22.45 -11.55
N VAL A 165 -7.05 -23.68 -11.97
CA VAL A 165 -8.00 -24.58 -11.33
C VAL A 165 -7.36 -25.19 -10.10
N GLY A 166 -8.01 -25.08 -8.95
CA GLY A 166 -7.57 -25.64 -7.68
C GLY A 166 -7.78 -27.15 -7.59
N ILE A 167 -7.69 -27.66 -6.37
CA ILE A 167 -7.91 -29.08 -6.06
C ILE A 167 -9.42 -29.37 -6.14
N LYS A 168 -9.78 -30.47 -6.81
CA LYS A 168 -11.16 -30.98 -6.88
C LYS A 168 -11.69 -31.30 -5.49
N GLN A 169 -12.97 -31.07 -5.28
CA GLN A 169 -13.66 -31.44 -4.05
C GLN A 169 -14.42 -32.76 -4.14
N HIS A 170 -14.70 -33.22 -5.37
CA HIS A 170 -15.48 -34.45 -5.66
C HIS A 170 -14.84 -35.27 -6.76
N ASP A 171 -15.04 -36.57 -6.69
CA ASP A 171 -14.60 -37.53 -7.70
C ASP A 171 -15.72 -37.88 -8.70
N ILE A 172 -15.32 -38.45 -9.85
CA ILE A 172 -16.28 -39.03 -10.80
C ILE A 172 -17.01 -40.16 -10.09
N GLY A 173 -18.35 -40.14 -10.17
CA GLY A 173 -19.24 -41.06 -9.44
C GLY A 173 -19.90 -40.47 -8.21
N ASP A 174 -19.41 -39.35 -7.70
CA ASP A 174 -20.02 -38.70 -6.54
C ASP A 174 -21.34 -38.01 -6.89
N LEU A 175 -22.27 -38.01 -5.93
CA LEU A 175 -23.49 -37.22 -6.01
C LEU A 175 -23.20 -35.77 -5.56
N VAL A 176 -23.42 -34.80 -6.44
CA VAL A 176 -23.22 -33.38 -6.18
C VAL A 176 -24.53 -32.59 -6.24
N GLY A 177 -24.53 -31.35 -5.71
CA GLY A 177 -25.66 -30.42 -5.80
C GLY A 177 -26.86 -30.77 -4.92
N SER A 178 -26.78 -31.83 -4.09
CA SER A 178 -27.89 -32.26 -3.22
C SER A 178 -28.00 -31.44 -1.93
N SER A 179 -26.90 -30.78 -1.53
CA SER A 179 -26.82 -29.90 -0.36
C SER A 179 -25.72 -28.85 -0.54
N SER A 180 -25.70 -27.82 0.29
CA SER A 180 -24.66 -26.79 0.24
C SER A 180 -23.25 -27.37 0.41
N ASN A 181 -23.09 -28.43 1.22
CA ASN A 181 -21.79 -29.06 1.46
C ASN A 181 -21.29 -29.89 0.27
N ASN A 182 -22.19 -30.39 -0.59
CA ASN A 182 -21.84 -31.19 -1.76
C ASN A 182 -21.91 -30.39 -3.08
N SER A 183 -22.01 -29.08 -2.97
CA SER A 183 -22.16 -28.24 -4.17
C SER A 183 -20.84 -27.71 -4.69
N LEU A 184 -19.83 -27.47 -3.82
CA LEU A 184 -18.53 -26.97 -4.24
C LEU A 184 -17.77 -28.03 -5.04
N LEU A 185 -17.45 -27.74 -6.28
CA LEU A 185 -16.73 -28.66 -7.17
C LEU A 185 -15.23 -28.35 -7.21
N VAL A 186 -14.90 -27.09 -7.43
CA VAL A 186 -13.51 -26.61 -7.53
C VAL A 186 -13.49 -25.08 -7.40
N THR A 187 -12.38 -24.54 -6.91
CA THR A 187 -12.13 -23.09 -6.90
C THR A 187 -11.22 -22.72 -8.07
N ILE A 188 -11.54 -21.65 -8.80
CA ILE A 188 -10.68 -21.08 -9.83
C ILE A 188 -10.13 -19.77 -9.31
N THR A 189 -8.81 -19.61 -9.41
CA THR A 189 -8.08 -18.44 -8.92
C THR A 189 -7.34 -17.77 -10.07
N ASN A 190 -7.68 -16.51 -10.34
CA ASN A 190 -6.94 -15.65 -11.25
C ASN A 190 -5.87 -14.88 -10.48
N THR A 191 -4.62 -15.14 -10.81
CA THR A 191 -3.45 -14.53 -10.14
C THR A 191 -2.72 -13.50 -10.99
N ASN A 192 -3.21 -13.21 -12.20
CA ASN A 192 -2.63 -12.22 -13.10
C ASN A 192 -3.70 -11.28 -13.69
N PRO A 193 -3.68 -9.99 -13.29
CA PRO A 193 -2.76 -9.40 -12.32
C PRO A 193 -2.96 -9.94 -10.90
N ILE A 194 -2.05 -9.63 -9.98
CA ILE A 194 -2.21 -9.94 -8.55
C ILE A 194 -2.45 -8.64 -7.77
N HIS A 195 -3.21 -8.72 -6.69
CA HIS A 195 -3.48 -7.61 -5.80
C HIS A 195 -2.54 -7.62 -4.59
N ALA A 196 -2.10 -6.43 -4.18
CA ALA A 196 -1.39 -6.19 -2.93
C ALA A 196 -2.23 -5.22 -2.07
N GLU A 197 -2.80 -5.72 -0.98
CA GLU A 197 -3.61 -4.91 -0.05
C GLU A 197 -2.76 -4.47 1.13
N PHE A 198 -2.77 -3.17 1.43
CA PHE A 198 -2.03 -2.58 2.53
C PHE A 198 -2.80 -1.44 3.17
N SER A 199 -2.44 -1.13 4.41
CA SER A 199 -3.07 -0.08 5.21
C SER A 199 -2.15 1.12 5.36
N LEU A 200 -2.63 2.30 4.97
CA LEU A 200 -1.93 3.57 5.08
C LEU A 200 -2.32 4.25 6.41
N PRO A 201 -1.36 4.49 7.35
CA PRO A 201 -1.65 5.21 8.58
C PRO A 201 -2.14 6.63 8.33
N LYS A 202 -2.99 7.15 9.20
CA LYS A 202 -3.61 8.48 9.08
C LYS A 202 -2.61 9.62 8.88
N ASP A 203 -1.47 9.57 9.59
CA ASP A 203 -0.43 10.59 9.46
C ASP A 203 0.18 10.62 8.05
N ASP A 204 0.40 9.45 7.46
CA ASP A 204 0.92 9.33 6.10
C ASP A 204 -0.18 9.61 5.06
N MET A 205 -1.43 9.25 5.35
CA MET A 205 -2.59 9.60 4.53
C MET A 205 -2.69 11.12 4.34
N ASN A 206 -2.63 11.88 5.45
CA ASN A 206 -2.74 13.34 5.40
C ASN A 206 -1.63 14.01 4.57
N LYS A 207 -0.46 13.37 4.48
CA LYS A 207 0.71 13.90 3.77
C LYS A 207 0.80 13.45 2.31
N TYR A 208 0.47 12.18 2.04
CA TYR A 208 0.84 11.53 0.80
C TYR A 208 -0.32 11.05 -0.06
N LEU A 209 -1.57 11.05 0.45
CA LEU A 209 -2.72 10.52 -0.29
C LEU A 209 -2.97 11.24 -1.62
N SER A 210 -2.76 12.57 -1.67
CA SER A 210 -2.88 13.34 -2.92
C SER A 210 -1.85 12.85 -3.95
N GLN A 211 -0.59 12.70 -3.55
CA GLN A 211 0.49 12.25 -4.42
C GLN A 211 0.30 10.81 -4.92
N ILE A 212 -0.32 9.96 -4.09
CA ILE A 212 -0.69 8.59 -4.48
C ILE A 212 -1.82 8.63 -5.52
N LYS A 213 -2.84 9.48 -5.32
CA LYS A 213 -3.97 9.65 -6.25
C LYS A 213 -3.52 10.24 -7.60
N ASP A 214 -2.61 11.19 -7.58
CA ASP A 214 -2.09 11.86 -8.77
C ASP A 214 -1.05 11.01 -9.54
N LYS A 215 -0.79 9.78 -9.08
CA LYS A 215 0.18 8.82 -9.65
C LYS A 215 1.61 9.37 -9.75
N SER A 216 1.96 10.39 -8.96
CA SER A 216 3.33 10.92 -8.88
C SER A 216 4.25 10.01 -8.06
N ALA A 217 3.70 9.25 -7.13
CA ALA A 217 4.39 8.21 -6.38
C ALA A 217 4.56 6.93 -7.19
N LYS A 218 5.69 6.24 -7.01
CA LYS A 218 5.95 4.92 -7.62
C LYS A 218 5.68 3.83 -6.61
N ILE A 219 5.02 2.76 -7.05
CA ILE A 219 4.61 1.65 -6.21
C ILE A 219 5.41 0.40 -6.59
N LYS A 220 6.01 -0.24 -5.59
CA LYS A 220 6.85 -1.43 -5.76
C LYS A 220 6.55 -2.47 -4.70
N LEU A 221 6.68 -3.76 -5.04
CA LEU A 221 6.68 -4.85 -4.07
C LEU A 221 8.12 -5.28 -3.80
N ILE A 222 8.41 -5.64 -2.55
CA ILE A 222 9.73 -6.14 -2.12
C ILE A 222 9.52 -7.51 -1.47
N ILE A 223 9.95 -8.57 -2.16
CA ILE A 223 9.82 -9.95 -1.72
C ILE A 223 11.21 -10.59 -1.73
N ASP A 224 11.69 -11.04 -0.58
CA ASP A 224 12.97 -11.74 -0.42
C ASP A 224 14.17 -11.02 -1.10
N GLY A 225 14.17 -9.68 -1.02
CA GLY A 225 15.18 -8.82 -1.65
C GLY A 225 15.00 -8.57 -3.14
N LYS A 226 14.01 -9.20 -3.79
CA LYS A 226 13.62 -8.93 -5.18
C LYS A 226 12.56 -7.83 -5.21
N THR A 227 12.69 -6.90 -6.15
CA THR A 227 11.76 -5.78 -6.33
C THR A 227 10.93 -5.98 -7.60
N TYR A 228 9.61 -5.88 -7.45
CA TYR A 228 8.64 -5.87 -8.54
C TYR A 228 8.14 -4.44 -8.70
N GLU A 229 8.46 -3.83 -9.84
CA GLU A 229 8.12 -2.44 -10.13
C GLU A 229 6.74 -2.32 -10.82
N ASN A 230 6.35 -1.07 -11.11
CA ASN A 230 5.14 -0.75 -11.87
C ASN A 230 3.82 -1.20 -11.23
N GLY A 231 3.76 -1.22 -9.89
CA GLY A 231 2.49 -1.34 -9.19
C GLY A 231 1.57 -0.15 -9.47
N GLU A 232 0.29 -0.38 -9.67
CA GLU A 232 -0.71 0.65 -9.88
C GLU A 232 -1.78 0.58 -8.79
N ILE A 233 -2.02 1.70 -8.09
CA ILE A 233 -3.15 1.78 -7.14
C ILE A 233 -4.45 1.74 -7.94
N ASP A 234 -5.24 0.71 -7.72
CA ASP A 234 -6.54 0.50 -8.36
C ASP A 234 -7.72 0.71 -7.41
N TYR A 235 -7.46 0.71 -6.10
CA TYR A 235 -8.49 0.94 -5.09
C TYR A 235 -7.96 1.72 -3.90
N ILE A 236 -8.76 2.69 -3.45
CA ILE A 236 -8.58 3.45 -2.21
C ILE A 236 -9.91 3.40 -1.47
N ALA A 237 -9.91 2.87 -0.25
CA ALA A 237 -11.12 2.78 0.55
C ALA A 237 -11.74 4.16 0.77
N PRO A 238 -13.08 4.30 0.71
CA PRO A 238 -13.76 5.57 1.00
C PRO A 238 -13.88 5.87 2.49
N VAL A 239 -13.56 4.89 3.36
CA VAL A 239 -13.73 4.95 4.81
C VAL A 239 -12.44 4.53 5.49
N ILE A 240 -12.08 5.25 6.57
CA ILE A 240 -10.97 4.92 7.45
C ILE A 240 -11.43 3.84 8.43
N ASP A 241 -10.62 2.81 8.65
CA ASP A 241 -10.83 1.87 9.74
C ASP A 241 -10.53 2.57 11.08
N THR A 242 -11.59 2.81 11.86
CA THR A 242 -11.51 3.52 13.14
C THR A 242 -10.81 2.74 14.26
N ASN A 243 -10.68 1.41 14.13
CA ASN A 243 -9.99 0.60 15.12
C ASN A 243 -8.47 0.69 14.97
N THR A 244 -7.99 0.83 13.74
CA THR A 244 -6.56 0.88 13.41
C THR A 244 -6.08 2.26 13.01
N ASP A 245 -6.99 3.23 12.82
CA ASP A 245 -6.75 4.59 12.29
C ASP A 245 -5.97 4.56 10.96
N THR A 246 -6.35 3.62 10.07
CA THR A 246 -5.70 3.40 8.77
C THR A 246 -6.69 3.46 7.62
N LEU A 247 -6.19 3.79 6.44
CA LEU A 247 -6.92 3.73 5.18
C LEU A 247 -6.43 2.52 4.36
N LEU A 248 -7.36 1.66 3.95
CA LEU A 248 -7.03 0.53 3.09
C LEU A 248 -6.79 1.00 1.65
N LEU A 249 -5.66 0.59 1.09
CA LEU A 249 -5.31 0.76 -0.31
C LEU A 249 -5.03 -0.61 -0.94
N ARG A 250 -5.22 -0.69 -2.26
CA ARG A 250 -4.88 -1.86 -3.04
C ARG A 250 -4.11 -1.44 -4.28
N ALA A 251 -3.03 -2.14 -4.54
CA ALA A 251 -2.26 -2.02 -5.75
C ALA A 251 -2.34 -3.31 -6.56
N LYS A 252 -2.38 -3.21 -7.88
CA LYS A 252 -2.27 -4.36 -8.79
C LYS A 252 -0.86 -4.43 -9.37
N PHE A 253 -0.37 -5.65 -9.57
CA PHE A 253 0.91 -5.96 -10.19
C PHE A 253 0.71 -7.04 -11.26
N GLU A 254 1.42 -6.93 -12.37
CA GLU A 254 1.46 -8.00 -13.35
C GLU A 254 2.18 -9.22 -12.79
N ASN A 255 1.64 -10.41 -13.05
CA ASN A 255 2.15 -11.69 -12.54
C ASN A 255 2.10 -12.78 -13.64
N ALA A 256 2.51 -12.43 -14.84
CA ALA A 256 2.45 -13.35 -16.00
C ALA A 256 3.23 -14.66 -15.79
N ASN A 257 4.31 -14.61 -15.01
CA ASN A 257 5.15 -15.78 -14.71
C ASN A 257 4.70 -16.53 -13.45
N SER A 258 3.59 -16.13 -12.79
CA SER A 258 3.09 -16.72 -11.54
C SER A 258 4.13 -16.78 -10.40
N GLU A 259 5.09 -15.84 -10.39
CA GLU A 259 6.12 -15.75 -9.33
C GLU A 259 5.52 -15.21 -8.02
N LEU A 260 4.49 -14.37 -8.10
CA LEU A 260 3.81 -13.82 -6.96
C LEU A 260 2.69 -14.77 -6.51
N ILE A 261 2.80 -15.26 -5.28
CA ILE A 261 1.89 -16.29 -4.74
C ILE A 261 0.85 -15.62 -3.84
N VAL A 262 -0.42 -15.93 -4.06
CA VAL A 262 -1.53 -15.46 -3.22
C VAL A 262 -1.36 -15.94 -1.78
N GLY A 263 -1.64 -15.05 -0.81
CA GLY A 263 -1.45 -15.31 0.61
C GLY A 263 -0.06 -14.99 1.13
N ASN A 264 0.90 -14.66 0.25
CA ASN A 264 2.24 -14.27 0.69
C ASN A 264 2.19 -12.90 1.42
N PHE A 265 2.86 -12.85 2.57
CA PHE A 265 3.01 -11.64 3.38
C PHE A 265 4.33 -10.96 3.02
N THR A 266 4.28 -9.73 2.56
CA THR A 266 5.44 -9.02 2.05
C THR A 266 5.38 -7.51 2.34
N LYS A 267 6.20 -6.72 1.67
CA LYS A 267 6.26 -5.28 1.84
C LYS A 267 5.97 -4.57 0.51
N ILE A 268 5.15 -3.53 0.59
CA ILE A 268 4.95 -2.57 -0.49
C ILE A 268 5.71 -1.29 -0.17
N GLU A 269 6.48 -0.80 -1.10
CA GLU A 269 7.18 0.49 -1.00
C GLU A 269 6.48 1.51 -1.90
N ILE A 270 6.17 2.65 -1.31
CA ILE A 270 5.72 3.85 -2.03
C ILE A 270 6.91 4.80 -2.05
N SER A 271 7.47 5.05 -3.22
CA SER A 271 8.66 5.86 -3.41
C SER A 271 8.35 7.15 -4.18
N ASN A 272 9.31 8.08 -4.16
CA ASN A 272 9.18 9.40 -4.78
C ASN A 272 8.08 10.28 -4.13
N LEU A 273 7.85 10.11 -2.82
CA LEU A 273 6.93 10.95 -2.06
C LEU A 273 7.59 12.29 -1.74
N SER A 274 7.08 13.38 -2.31
CA SER A 274 7.64 14.72 -2.08
C SER A 274 7.40 15.17 -0.65
N LEU A 275 8.46 15.66 -0.02
CA LEU A 275 8.42 16.32 1.30
C LEU A 275 8.26 17.84 1.17
N GLY A 276 8.25 18.37 -0.07
CA GLY A 276 8.32 19.80 -0.33
C GLY A 276 9.70 20.38 0.02
N ASP A 277 9.73 21.69 0.23
CA ASP A 277 10.94 22.40 0.62
C ASP A 277 11.24 22.19 2.11
N VAL A 278 12.14 21.27 2.38
CA VAL A 278 12.58 20.90 3.75
C VAL A 278 14.04 21.24 3.97
N PHE A 279 14.42 21.40 5.25
CA PHE A 279 15.83 21.45 5.63
C PHE A 279 16.33 20.00 5.77
N VAL A 280 17.40 19.69 5.05
CA VAL A 280 18.10 18.41 5.18
C VAL A 280 19.51 18.70 5.71
N VAL A 281 19.90 18.00 6.77
CA VAL A 281 21.19 18.16 7.41
C VAL A 281 21.93 16.82 7.43
N PRO A 282 23.25 16.79 7.34
CA PRO A 282 24.01 15.56 7.48
C PRO A 282 23.65 14.85 8.78
N GLU A 283 23.46 13.53 8.76
CA GLU A 283 23.03 12.75 9.92
C GLU A 283 23.96 12.93 11.11
N ASN A 284 25.27 13.05 10.88
CA ASN A 284 26.27 13.26 11.91
C ASN A 284 26.17 14.63 12.60
N ALA A 285 25.44 15.61 12.04
CA ALA A 285 25.19 16.91 12.69
C ALA A 285 24.10 16.85 13.75
N VAL A 286 23.30 15.79 13.78
CA VAL A 286 22.16 15.62 14.67
C VAL A 286 22.57 14.80 15.89
N LEU A 287 22.55 15.43 17.07
CA LEU A 287 22.93 14.80 18.32
C LEU A 287 21.70 14.49 19.18
N LYS A 288 21.56 13.25 19.58
CA LYS A 288 20.52 12.81 20.51
C LYS A 288 21.07 12.88 21.94
N THR A 289 20.48 13.72 22.78
CA THR A 289 20.77 13.78 24.20
C THR A 289 19.63 13.15 25.01
N ALA A 290 19.83 13.02 26.34
CA ALA A 290 18.77 12.47 27.18
C ALA A 290 17.53 13.38 27.27
N GLN A 291 17.66 14.70 27.00
CA GLN A 291 16.57 15.66 27.09
C GLN A 291 15.96 16.04 25.72
N ALA A 292 16.77 16.07 24.67
CA ALA A 292 16.31 16.50 23.34
C ALA A 292 17.24 16.06 22.20
N THR A 293 16.74 16.13 20.98
CA THR A 293 17.57 16.10 19.79
C THR A 293 18.02 17.52 19.47
N ILE A 294 19.32 17.73 19.32
CA ILE A 294 19.94 19.05 19.13
C ILE A 294 20.87 19.07 17.93
N VAL A 295 21.10 20.27 17.40
CA VAL A 295 22.20 20.60 16.51
C VAL A 295 22.98 21.79 17.10
N PHE A 296 24.25 21.93 16.76
CA PHE A 296 25.00 23.13 17.13
C PHE A 296 24.98 24.11 15.97
N VAL A 297 24.40 25.29 16.22
CA VAL A 297 24.37 26.40 15.26
C VAL A 297 25.49 27.38 15.60
N VAL A 298 26.26 27.82 14.61
CA VAL A 298 27.30 28.81 14.73
C VAL A 298 26.71 30.20 14.55
N ASP A 299 26.91 31.08 15.53
CA ASP A 299 26.45 32.47 15.46
C ASP A 299 27.47 33.40 14.76
N GLU A 300 27.10 34.68 14.58
CA GLU A 300 27.93 35.69 13.92
C GLU A 300 29.28 35.94 14.63
N ASN A 301 29.41 35.58 15.89
CA ASN A 301 30.63 35.70 16.68
C ASN A 301 31.47 34.39 16.70
N ASN A 302 31.15 33.43 15.81
CA ASN A 302 31.75 32.10 15.76
C ASN A 302 31.60 31.31 17.07
N ILE A 303 30.44 31.45 17.74
CA ILE A 303 30.13 30.70 18.97
C ILE A 303 29.12 29.60 18.59
N ALA A 304 29.44 28.34 18.96
CA ALA A 304 28.55 27.20 18.73
C ALA A 304 27.51 27.07 19.83
N LYS A 305 26.24 27.25 19.51
CA LYS A 305 25.11 27.18 20.42
C LYS A 305 24.25 25.95 20.17
N PRO A 306 23.96 25.13 21.19
CA PRO A 306 23.06 24.00 21.04
C PRO A 306 21.63 24.52 20.81
N ARG A 307 20.95 23.96 19.76
CA ARG A 307 19.57 24.31 19.45
C ARG A 307 18.74 23.05 19.35
N PRO A 308 17.64 22.94 20.12
CA PRO A 308 16.69 21.86 19.99
C PRO A 308 16.03 21.86 18.60
N VAL A 309 15.91 20.68 17.98
CA VAL A 309 15.29 20.49 16.67
C VAL A 309 14.31 19.33 16.71
N VAL A 310 13.29 19.41 15.86
CA VAL A 310 12.38 18.29 15.59
C VAL A 310 12.79 17.64 14.29
N THR A 311 13.22 16.38 14.37
CA THR A 311 13.63 15.60 13.21
C THR A 311 12.42 15.01 12.46
N GLY A 312 12.59 14.77 11.19
CA GLY A 312 11.67 14.07 10.31
C GLY A 312 12.21 12.74 9.82
N ASP A 313 11.93 12.45 8.56
CA ASP A 313 12.38 11.24 7.89
C ASP A 313 13.89 11.31 7.57
N LEU A 314 14.54 10.15 7.54
CA LEU A 314 15.88 10.01 6.98
C LEU A 314 15.74 9.89 5.47
N VAL A 315 16.43 10.74 4.74
CA VAL A 315 16.51 10.73 3.27
C VAL A 315 17.93 10.42 2.83
N LYS A 316 18.14 10.22 1.54
CA LYS A 316 19.46 9.86 1.01
C LYS A 316 20.54 10.88 1.37
N GLU A 317 20.19 12.14 1.40
CA GLU A 317 21.09 13.29 1.64
C GLU A 317 21.30 13.57 3.14
N GLY A 318 20.52 12.97 4.05
CA GLY A 318 20.65 13.17 5.49
C GLY A 318 19.31 13.16 6.24
N MET A 319 19.28 13.80 7.38
CA MET A 319 18.11 13.90 8.28
C MET A 319 17.28 15.14 7.96
N VAL A 320 16.00 14.95 7.70
CA VAL A 320 15.05 16.07 7.55
C VAL A 320 14.79 16.72 8.90
N ILE A 321 14.82 18.05 8.95
CA ILE A 321 14.47 18.85 10.11
C ILE A 321 13.13 19.55 9.88
N LYS A 322 12.14 19.21 10.70
CA LYS A 322 10.79 19.78 10.62
C LYS A 322 10.69 21.17 11.22
N SER A 323 11.45 21.42 12.29
CA SER A 323 11.45 22.72 12.96
C SER A 323 12.72 22.93 13.81
N GLY A 324 13.04 24.20 14.12
CA GLY A 324 14.17 24.59 14.94
C GLY A 324 15.31 25.26 14.18
N LEU A 325 15.29 25.28 12.85
CA LEU A 325 16.31 25.88 11.99
C LEU A 325 15.76 27.01 11.13
N LYS A 326 16.65 27.92 10.73
CA LYS A 326 16.37 29.03 9.80
C LYS A 326 17.24 28.88 8.54
N PRO A 327 16.80 29.42 7.40
CA PRO A 327 17.60 29.43 6.19
C PRO A 327 18.96 30.12 6.40
N ASN A 328 19.99 29.62 5.74
CA ASN A 328 21.36 30.14 5.72
C ASN A 328 22.10 30.07 7.07
N GLU A 329 21.58 29.40 8.09
CA GLU A 329 22.34 29.11 9.29
C GLU A 329 23.43 28.08 9.01
N GLN A 330 24.53 28.18 9.75
CA GLN A 330 25.63 27.23 9.70
C GLN A 330 25.57 26.29 10.89
N ILE A 331 25.54 24.98 10.64
CA ILE A 331 25.56 23.95 11.69
C ILE A 331 26.91 23.23 11.67
N VAL A 332 27.36 22.87 12.88
CA VAL A 332 28.58 22.08 13.07
C VAL A 332 28.35 20.64 12.63
N THR A 333 29.34 20.09 11.89
CA THR A 333 29.30 18.70 11.39
C THR A 333 30.49 17.83 11.88
N SER A 334 31.40 18.39 12.68
CA SER A 334 32.59 17.65 13.17
C SER A 334 32.98 18.08 14.61
N ASN A 335 33.90 17.31 15.22
CA ASN A 335 34.53 17.59 16.52
C ASN A 335 33.58 17.70 17.73
N PHE A 336 32.44 17.04 17.72
CA PHE A 336 31.44 17.09 18.79
C PHE A 336 31.93 16.65 20.15
N ALA A 337 32.92 15.74 20.21
CA ALA A 337 33.46 15.25 21.47
C ALA A 337 34.08 16.37 22.33
N LYS A 338 34.62 17.41 21.70
CA LYS A 338 35.24 18.57 22.35
C LYS A 338 34.32 19.80 22.44
N LEU A 339 33.18 19.74 21.73
CA LEU A 339 32.23 20.85 21.65
C LEU A 339 31.39 20.92 22.91
N ARG A 340 31.33 22.11 23.51
CA ARG A 340 30.46 22.44 24.65
C ARG A 340 29.55 23.62 24.28
N PRO A 341 28.42 23.82 24.97
CA PRO A 341 27.65 25.04 24.80
C PRO A 341 28.54 26.27 24.90
N ASP A 342 28.31 27.26 24.03
CA ASP A 342 29.02 28.54 23.95
C ASP A 342 30.53 28.42 23.67
N THR A 343 30.99 27.34 23.08
CA THR A 343 32.38 27.17 22.63
C THR A 343 32.66 28.07 21.44
N LYS A 344 33.74 28.87 21.49
CA LYS A 344 34.28 29.61 20.33
C LYS A 344 34.87 28.62 19.34
N VAL A 345 34.40 28.66 18.07
CA VAL A 345 34.82 27.77 17.04
C VAL A 345 35.57 28.50 15.92
N GLN A 346 36.46 27.78 15.24
CA GLN A 346 37.09 28.21 14.02
C GLN A 346 36.59 27.33 12.90
N ILE A 347 35.91 27.94 11.90
CA ILE A 347 35.37 27.21 10.76
C ILE A 347 36.51 26.80 9.86
N VAL A 348 36.68 25.51 9.66
CA VAL A 348 37.66 24.91 8.77
C VAL A 348 36.89 24.14 7.70
N ASN A 349 36.60 24.78 6.58
CA ASN A 349 35.97 24.10 5.46
C ASN A 349 36.97 23.15 4.84
N LYS A 350 36.61 21.87 4.67
CA LYS A 350 37.37 20.96 3.83
C LYS A 350 37.25 21.46 2.40
N GLU A 351 38.39 21.76 1.76
CA GLU A 351 38.41 21.88 0.28
C GLU A 351 37.73 20.64 -0.31
N LYS A 352 36.86 20.89 -1.30
CA LYS A 352 36.08 19.87 -2.01
C LYS A 352 36.96 18.86 -2.70
#